data_43411c01dd485aa422fe76d65e339dec
#
_entry.id   43411c01dd485aa422fe76d65e339dec
#
_cell.length_a   1.000
_cell.length_b   1.000
_cell.length_c   1.000
_cell.angle_alpha   90.00
_cell.angle_beta   90.00
_cell.angle_gamma   90.00
#
_symmetry.space_group_name_H-M   'P 1'
#
loop_
_entity.id
_entity.type
_entity.pdbx_description
1 polymer ?
#
loop_
_entity_poly.entity_id
_entity_poly.type
_entity_poly.pdbx_seq_one_letter_code
_entity_poly.pdbx_strand_id
1 'polypeptide(L)'
;MSPLYKLEVIDRVMFARYPNPPSKQDVTAVLQLMQQHRERVGKPLLYVGMIDSKSKIPNAEERNLLSHLLSEGRNFCEVAHLVIEGSELQNSLQRVIISGMIIVTRTYDGFLSVHKNVDSVAADLQKRLGKDPAPIIRKARELGLAT
;
A
#
# COMPACT_ATOMS: atom_id res chain seq x y z
N MET A 1 -20.08 8.84 6.75
CA MET A 1 -19.93 7.96 5.58
C MET A 1 -18.77 6.99 5.81
N SER A 2 -18.99 5.71 5.56
CA SER A 2 -17.94 4.73 5.71
C SER A 2 -16.81 5.00 4.72
N PRO A 3 -15.54 4.84 5.10
CA PRO A 3 -14.44 4.97 4.16
C PRO A 3 -14.54 3.90 3.07
N LEU A 4 -14.12 4.26 1.86
CA LEU A 4 -14.15 3.36 0.72
C LEU A 4 -12.96 2.40 0.68
N TYR A 5 -12.16 2.39 1.73
CA TYR A 5 -11.00 1.52 1.88
C TYR A 5 -11.10 0.74 3.19
N LYS A 6 -10.35 -0.36 3.28
CA LYS A 6 -10.15 -1.09 4.53
C LYS A 6 -8.71 -0.92 4.96
N LEU A 7 -8.48 -0.74 6.25
CA LEU A 7 -7.13 -0.54 6.79
C LEU A 7 -7.01 -1.17 8.16
N GLU A 8 -5.95 -1.94 8.36
CA GLU A 8 -5.58 -2.51 9.66
C GLU A 8 -4.07 -2.58 9.76
N VAL A 9 -3.58 -2.45 10.99
CA VAL A 9 -2.16 -2.64 11.29
C VAL A 9 -2.00 -3.91 12.11
N ILE A 10 -1.19 -4.83 11.60
CA ILE A 10 -0.87 -6.09 12.26
C ILE A 10 0.64 -6.06 12.51
N ASP A 11 1.04 -6.09 13.78
CA ASP A 11 2.42 -5.81 14.17
C ASP A 11 2.78 -4.39 13.71
N ARG A 12 3.78 -4.20 12.87
CA ARG A 12 4.04 -2.90 12.25
C ARG A 12 3.78 -2.87 10.74
N VAL A 13 3.01 -3.85 10.27
CA VAL A 13 2.61 -3.90 8.85
C VAL A 13 1.23 -3.26 8.69
N MET A 14 1.17 -2.18 7.94
CA MET A 14 -0.10 -1.50 7.65
C MET A 14 -0.65 -1.99 6.33
N PHE A 15 -1.76 -2.73 6.39
CA PHE A 15 -2.48 -3.18 5.21
C PHE A 15 -3.61 -2.20 4.90
N ALA A 16 -3.67 -1.73 3.67
CA ALA A 16 -4.75 -0.87 3.19
C ALA A 16 -5.26 -1.42 1.86
N ARG A 17 -6.54 -1.73 1.78
CA ARG A 17 -7.16 -2.26 0.56
C ARG A 17 -8.05 -1.20 -0.06
N TYR A 18 -7.83 -0.94 -1.35
CA TYR A 18 -8.55 0.07 -2.11
C TYR A 18 -9.36 -0.60 -3.23
N PRO A 19 -10.71 -0.62 -3.14
CA PRO A 19 -11.55 -1.09 -4.25
C PRO A 19 -11.45 -0.21 -5.49
N ASN A 20 -11.14 1.07 -5.30
CA ASN A 20 -10.91 2.07 -6.33
C ASN A 20 -9.80 3.02 -5.88
N PRO A 21 -9.21 3.81 -6.78
CA PRO A 21 -8.19 4.78 -6.37
C PRO A 21 -8.70 5.67 -5.25
N PRO A 22 -7.87 5.96 -4.25
CA PRO A 22 -8.31 6.74 -3.09
C PRO A 22 -8.64 8.18 -3.46
N SER A 23 -9.64 8.75 -2.80
CA SER A 23 -9.98 10.16 -2.90
C SER A 23 -9.01 11.01 -2.08
N LYS A 24 -9.10 12.33 -2.24
CA LYS A 24 -8.32 13.27 -1.42
C LYS A 24 -8.60 13.05 0.07
N GLN A 25 -9.87 12.84 0.43
CA GLN A 25 -10.26 12.59 1.82
C GLN A 25 -9.66 11.28 2.33
N ASP A 26 -9.67 10.23 1.49
CA ASP A 26 -9.08 8.94 1.85
C ASP A 26 -7.57 9.08 2.08
N VAL A 27 -6.86 9.78 1.22
CA VAL A 27 -5.42 10.00 1.36
C VAL A 27 -5.12 10.73 2.66
N THR A 28 -5.86 11.78 2.96
CA THR A 28 -5.70 12.53 4.23
C THR A 28 -5.90 11.62 5.43
N ALA A 29 -6.98 10.82 5.41
CA ALA A 29 -7.30 9.91 6.52
C ALA A 29 -6.23 8.82 6.68
N VAL A 30 -5.76 8.25 5.59
CA VAL A 30 -4.72 7.20 5.63
C VAL A 30 -3.41 7.77 6.18
N LEU A 31 -3.02 8.98 5.78
CA LEU A 31 -1.82 9.63 6.29
C LEU A 31 -1.91 9.91 7.78
N GLN A 32 -3.09 10.32 8.27
CA GLN A 32 -3.31 10.50 9.71
C GLN A 32 -3.18 9.18 10.47
N LEU A 33 -3.73 8.11 9.91
CA LEU A 33 -3.62 6.77 10.50
C LEU A 33 -2.17 6.28 10.51
N MET A 34 -1.41 6.55 9.45
CA MET A 34 0.02 6.23 9.42
C MET A 34 0.77 6.93 10.55
N GLN A 35 0.51 8.21 10.75
CA GLN A 35 1.15 8.96 11.82
C GLN A 35 0.80 8.38 13.19
N GLN A 36 -0.48 8.12 13.44
CA GLN A 36 -0.95 7.58 14.71
C GLN A 36 -0.33 6.20 15.01
N HIS A 37 -0.35 5.31 14.03
CA HIS A 37 0.21 3.97 14.19
C HIS A 37 1.73 3.98 14.30
N ARG A 38 2.40 4.88 13.56
CA ARG A 38 3.84 5.06 13.68
C ARG A 38 4.24 5.45 15.10
N GLU A 39 3.51 6.37 15.71
CA GLU A 39 3.74 6.80 17.09
C GLU A 39 3.46 5.66 18.06
N ARG A 40 2.36 4.94 17.88
CA ARG A 40 1.98 3.82 18.76
C ARG A 40 2.98 2.68 18.68
N VAL A 41 3.43 2.31 17.49
CA VAL A 41 4.36 1.21 17.28
C VAL A 41 5.79 1.58 17.70
N GLY A 42 6.17 2.85 17.57
CA GLY A 42 7.51 3.32 17.90
C GLY A 42 8.58 2.99 16.89
N LYS A 43 8.19 2.44 15.72
CA LYS A 43 9.09 2.07 14.62
C LYS A 43 8.45 2.44 13.29
N PRO A 44 9.24 2.65 12.22
CA PRO A 44 8.64 2.87 10.91
C PRO A 44 7.74 1.72 10.51
N LEU A 45 6.61 2.04 9.87
CA LEU A 45 5.65 1.04 9.41
C LEU A 45 6.14 0.39 8.12
N LEU A 46 5.60 -0.79 7.83
CA LEU A 46 5.75 -1.47 6.54
C LEU A 46 4.38 -1.38 5.86
N TYR A 47 4.29 -0.58 4.80
CA TYR A 47 3.02 -0.34 4.13
C TYR A 47 2.79 -1.36 3.02
N VAL A 48 1.60 -1.98 3.02
CA VAL A 48 1.16 -2.89 1.96
C VAL A 48 -0.20 -2.38 1.46
N GLY A 49 -0.18 -1.73 0.31
CA GLY A 49 -1.39 -1.22 -0.34
C GLY A 49 -1.90 -2.24 -1.35
N MET A 50 -3.15 -2.67 -1.18
CA MET A 50 -3.81 -3.65 -2.06
C MET A 50 -4.76 -2.91 -2.98
N ILE A 51 -4.58 -3.05 -4.28
CA ILE A 51 -5.48 -2.49 -5.28
C ILE A 51 -6.31 -3.63 -5.86
N ASP A 52 -7.64 -3.51 -5.71
CA ASP A 52 -8.57 -4.53 -6.14
C ASP A 52 -8.50 -4.75 -7.65
N SER A 53 -8.65 -6.00 -8.09
CA SER A 53 -8.64 -6.35 -9.52
C SER A 53 -9.73 -5.65 -10.32
N LYS A 54 -10.81 -5.22 -9.65
CA LYS A 54 -11.93 -4.52 -10.27
C LYS A 54 -11.80 -3.00 -10.20
N SER A 55 -10.68 -2.50 -9.66
CA SER A 55 -10.45 -1.06 -9.59
C SER A 55 -10.39 -0.45 -10.98
N LYS A 56 -10.97 0.74 -11.12
CA LYS A 56 -10.79 1.53 -12.34
C LYS A 56 -9.34 2.00 -12.46
N ILE A 57 -8.94 2.33 -13.68
CA ILE A 57 -7.61 2.90 -13.93
C ILE A 57 -7.58 4.33 -13.41
N PRO A 58 -6.58 4.71 -12.59
CA PRO A 58 -6.51 6.07 -12.05
C PRO A 58 -6.36 7.12 -13.16
N ASN A 59 -7.12 8.21 -13.04
CA ASN A 59 -6.93 9.39 -13.89
C ASN A 59 -5.74 10.22 -13.37
N ALA A 60 -5.44 11.34 -14.04
CA ALA A 60 -4.28 12.18 -13.69
C ALA A 60 -4.35 12.68 -12.25
N GLU A 61 -5.52 13.14 -11.80
CA GLU A 61 -5.72 13.61 -10.43
C GLU A 61 -5.52 12.50 -9.42
N GLU A 62 -6.07 11.33 -9.70
CA GLU A 62 -5.95 10.16 -8.83
C GLU A 62 -4.51 9.66 -8.75
N ARG A 63 -3.76 9.71 -9.86
CA ARG A 63 -2.33 9.38 -9.85
C ARG A 63 -1.55 10.35 -8.97
N ASN A 64 -1.89 11.64 -9.04
CA ASN A 64 -1.25 12.65 -8.20
C ASN A 64 -1.54 12.42 -6.72
N LEU A 65 -2.76 11.99 -6.38
CA LEU A 65 -3.13 11.65 -5.02
C LEU A 65 -2.35 10.43 -4.51
N LEU A 66 -2.18 9.39 -5.34
CA LEU A 66 -1.38 8.24 -5.00
C LEU A 66 0.09 8.62 -4.79
N SER A 67 0.62 9.46 -5.67
CA SER A 67 2.00 9.95 -5.53
C SER A 67 2.19 10.74 -4.25
N HIS A 68 1.22 11.57 -3.89
CA HIS A 68 1.23 12.33 -2.65
C HIS A 68 1.20 11.40 -1.43
N LEU A 69 0.33 10.39 -1.46
CA LEU A 69 0.22 9.41 -0.38
C LEU A 69 1.57 8.71 -0.15
N LEU A 70 2.23 8.27 -1.21
CA LEU A 70 3.50 7.57 -1.10
C LEU A 70 4.63 8.51 -0.67
N SER A 71 4.65 9.72 -1.19
CA SER A 71 5.66 10.72 -0.85
C SER A 71 5.59 11.10 0.62
N GLU A 72 4.38 11.43 1.12
CA GLU A 72 4.18 11.77 2.53
C GLU A 72 4.28 10.55 3.43
N GLY A 73 3.83 9.39 2.94
CA GLY A 73 3.89 8.13 3.69
C GLY A 73 5.32 7.73 4.04
N ARG A 74 6.30 8.17 3.27
CA ARG A 74 7.71 7.93 3.56
C ARG A 74 8.13 8.47 4.93
N ASN A 75 7.44 9.49 5.43
CA ASN A 75 7.74 10.04 6.76
C ASN A 75 7.38 9.07 7.89
N PHE A 76 6.52 8.09 7.62
CA PHE A 76 5.99 7.16 8.62
C PHE A 76 6.34 5.70 8.34
N CYS A 77 6.71 5.38 7.10
CA CYS A 77 6.95 4.02 6.64
C CYS A 77 8.38 3.89 6.11
N GLU A 78 8.99 2.73 6.29
CA GLU A 78 10.32 2.47 5.71
C GLU A 78 10.23 1.87 4.31
N VAL A 79 9.08 1.30 3.94
CA VAL A 79 8.84 0.71 2.63
C VAL A 79 7.36 0.76 2.29
N ALA A 80 7.04 0.83 1.01
CA ALA A 80 5.68 0.70 0.49
C ALA A 80 5.66 -0.39 -0.57
N HIS A 81 4.79 -1.37 -0.37
CA HIS A 81 4.51 -2.42 -1.35
C HIS A 81 3.12 -2.18 -1.90
N LEU A 82 3.00 -2.07 -3.22
CA LEU A 82 1.70 -2.01 -3.90
C LEU A 82 1.43 -3.36 -4.51
N VAL A 83 0.33 -3.98 -4.11
CA VAL A 83 -0.12 -5.26 -4.66
C VAL A 83 -1.31 -4.96 -5.57
N ILE A 84 -1.15 -5.22 -6.85
CA ILE A 84 -2.18 -4.99 -7.87
C ILE A 84 -2.65 -6.36 -8.33
N GLU A 85 -3.82 -6.75 -7.87
CA GLU A 85 -4.39 -8.07 -8.16
C GLU A 85 -5.12 -8.07 -9.51
N GLY A 86 -5.16 -9.23 -10.17
CA GLY A 86 -5.89 -9.43 -11.40
C GLY A 86 -5.02 -9.86 -12.57
N SER A 87 -5.63 -9.95 -13.77
CA SER A 87 -4.99 -10.49 -14.96
C SER A 87 -4.53 -9.39 -15.94
N GLU A 88 -5.15 -9.29 -17.11
CA GLU A 88 -4.73 -8.38 -18.18
C GLU A 88 -4.91 -6.89 -17.83
N LEU A 89 -5.99 -6.57 -17.14
CA LEU A 89 -6.25 -5.21 -16.69
C LEU A 89 -5.15 -4.74 -15.75
N GLN A 90 -4.56 -5.67 -15.00
CA GLN A 90 -3.47 -5.44 -14.08
C GLN A 90 -2.24 -4.86 -14.77
N ASN A 91 -1.87 -5.38 -15.94
CA ASN A 91 -0.69 -4.90 -16.65
C ASN A 91 -0.86 -3.43 -17.08
N SER A 92 -2.04 -3.07 -17.56
CA SER A 92 -2.35 -1.69 -17.92
C SER A 92 -2.33 -0.77 -16.70
N LEU A 93 -2.97 -1.20 -15.61
CA LEU A 93 -3.04 -0.45 -14.36
C LEU A 93 -1.64 -0.27 -13.77
N GLN A 94 -0.85 -1.33 -13.75
CA GLN A 94 0.51 -1.33 -13.25
C GLN A 94 1.38 -0.33 -14.02
N ARG A 95 1.28 -0.32 -15.35
CA ARG A 95 2.03 0.63 -16.20
C ARG A 95 1.67 2.06 -15.88
N VAL A 96 0.37 2.35 -15.73
CA VAL A 96 -0.11 3.69 -15.43
C VAL A 96 0.40 4.16 -14.08
N ILE A 97 0.30 3.31 -13.07
CA ILE A 97 0.76 3.65 -11.72
C ILE A 97 2.27 3.86 -11.70
N ILE A 98 3.04 2.95 -12.28
CA ILE A 98 4.50 3.07 -12.33
C ILE A 98 4.91 4.33 -13.08
N SER A 99 4.29 4.60 -14.24
CA SER A 99 4.58 5.81 -15.01
C SER A 99 4.29 7.09 -14.23
N GLY A 100 3.17 7.11 -13.49
CA GLY A 100 2.80 8.25 -12.66
C GLY A 100 3.71 8.44 -11.45
N MET A 101 4.34 7.38 -10.97
CA MET A 101 5.18 7.39 -9.77
C MET A 101 6.68 7.43 -10.05
N ILE A 102 7.11 7.27 -11.29
CA ILE A 102 8.55 7.26 -11.64
C ILE A 102 9.25 8.50 -11.10
N ILE A 103 8.59 9.65 -11.21
CA ILE A 103 9.17 10.92 -10.74
C ILE A 103 9.37 10.88 -9.23
N VAL A 104 8.40 10.33 -8.49
CA VAL A 104 8.46 10.21 -7.03
C VAL A 104 9.53 9.20 -6.62
N THR A 105 9.58 8.05 -7.28
CA THR A 105 10.50 6.97 -6.91
C THR A 105 11.95 7.28 -7.23
N ARG A 106 12.23 8.18 -8.17
CA ARG A 106 13.62 8.64 -8.43
C ARG A 106 14.25 9.27 -7.19
N THR A 107 13.44 9.90 -6.36
CA THR A 107 13.90 10.55 -5.14
C THR A 107 14.03 9.56 -3.99
N TYR A 108 13.34 8.41 -4.06
CA TYR A 108 13.20 7.47 -2.95
C TYR A 108 13.51 6.03 -3.39
N ASP A 109 14.70 5.81 -3.92
CA ASP A 109 15.15 4.47 -4.35
C ASP A 109 14.93 3.42 -3.26
N GLY A 110 14.35 2.28 -3.65
CA GLY A 110 14.11 1.17 -2.75
C GLY A 110 12.90 1.33 -1.85
N PHE A 111 12.19 2.46 -1.90
CA PHE A 111 11.00 2.66 -1.06
C PHE A 111 9.80 1.92 -1.62
N LEU A 112 9.52 2.07 -2.91
CA LEU A 112 8.32 1.52 -3.54
C LEU A 112 8.64 0.28 -4.37
N SER A 113 7.83 -0.77 -4.20
CA SER A 113 7.83 -1.93 -5.10
C SER A 113 6.39 -2.33 -5.45
N VAL A 114 6.22 -2.92 -6.63
CA VAL A 114 4.91 -3.32 -7.15
C VAL A 114 4.87 -4.84 -7.32
N HIS A 115 3.80 -5.45 -6.86
CA HIS A 115 3.65 -6.91 -6.81
C HIS A 115 2.33 -7.35 -7.43
N LYS A 116 2.27 -8.59 -7.88
CA LYS A 116 1.06 -9.21 -8.44
C LYS A 116 0.19 -9.86 -7.37
N ASN A 117 0.79 -10.26 -6.25
CA ASN A 117 0.08 -10.89 -5.15
C ASN A 117 0.80 -10.58 -3.84
N VAL A 118 0.12 -10.86 -2.72
CA VAL A 118 0.69 -10.59 -1.40
C VAL A 118 1.84 -11.54 -1.06
N ASP A 119 1.87 -12.74 -1.62
CA ASP A 119 2.92 -13.70 -1.33
C ASP A 119 4.30 -13.22 -1.77
N SER A 120 4.37 -12.42 -2.84
CA SER A 120 5.64 -11.86 -3.29
C SER A 120 6.20 -10.77 -2.37
N VAL A 121 5.40 -10.29 -1.41
CA VAL A 121 5.84 -9.32 -0.39
C VAL A 121 6.48 -10.04 0.80
N ALA A 122 6.20 -11.33 0.98
CA ALA A 122 6.56 -12.08 2.18
C ALA A 122 8.07 -12.05 2.50
N ALA A 123 8.92 -12.22 1.51
CA ALA A 123 10.37 -12.26 1.72
C ALA A 123 10.90 -10.95 2.30
N ASP A 124 10.42 -9.81 1.78
CA ASP A 124 10.82 -8.50 2.28
C ASP A 124 10.27 -8.24 3.69
N LEU A 125 9.01 -8.63 3.94
CA LEU A 125 8.43 -8.52 5.28
C LEU A 125 9.24 -9.34 6.31
N GLN A 126 9.61 -10.58 5.95
CA GLN A 126 10.42 -11.42 6.82
C GLN A 126 11.75 -10.75 7.16
N LYS A 127 12.42 -10.20 6.16
CA LYS A 127 13.69 -9.52 6.34
C LYS A 127 13.58 -8.32 7.28
N ARG A 128 12.54 -7.50 7.10
CA ARG A 128 12.37 -6.27 7.87
C ARG A 128 11.81 -6.52 9.26
N LEU A 129 10.93 -7.53 9.41
CA LEU A 129 10.35 -7.89 10.72
C LEU A 129 11.30 -8.74 11.56
N GLY A 130 12.21 -9.49 10.92
CA GLY A 130 13.07 -10.43 11.60
C GLY A 130 12.35 -11.70 12.06
N LYS A 131 11.18 -11.99 11.49
CA LYS A 131 10.37 -13.16 11.82
C LYS A 131 9.51 -13.57 10.63
N ASP A 132 8.94 -14.79 10.70
CA ASP A 132 8.06 -15.31 9.63
C ASP A 132 6.80 -14.44 9.52
N PRO A 133 6.51 -13.87 8.33
CA PRO A 133 5.33 -13.04 8.12
C PRO A 133 4.05 -13.84 7.86
N ALA A 134 4.11 -15.16 7.75
CA ALA A 134 2.95 -15.99 7.41
C ALA A 134 1.74 -15.77 8.32
N PRO A 135 1.89 -15.68 9.66
CA PRO A 135 0.74 -15.39 10.52
C PRO A 135 0.12 -14.02 10.25
N ILE A 136 0.95 -13.02 9.92
CA ILE A 136 0.49 -11.66 9.63
C ILE A 136 -0.31 -11.65 8.32
N ILE A 137 0.20 -12.31 7.27
CA ILE A 137 -0.47 -12.43 5.98
C ILE A 137 -1.79 -13.20 6.12
N ARG A 138 -1.79 -14.27 6.91
CA ARG A 138 -3.00 -15.05 7.19
C ARG A 138 -4.05 -14.17 7.85
N LYS A 139 -3.67 -13.39 8.84
CA LYS A 139 -4.58 -12.47 9.53
C LYS A 139 -5.14 -11.43 8.55
N ALA A 140 -4.30 -10.89 7.68
CA ALA A 140 -4.75 -9.94 6.65
C ALA A 140 -5.80 -10.57 5.73
N ARG A 141 -5.61 -11.82 5.34
CA ARG A 141 -6.58 -12.55 4.52
C ARG A 141 -7.90 -12.78 5.27
N GLU A 142 -7.84 -13.14 6.55
CA GLU A 142 -9.03 -13.30 7.39
C GLU A 142 -9.83 -12.00 7.52
N LEU A 143 -9.15 -10.87 7.56
CA LEU A 143 -9.79 -9.56 7.67
C LEU A 143 -10.27 -9.00 6.33
N GLY A 144 -10.05 -9.71 5.22
CA GLY A 144 -10.41 -9.23 3.90
C GLY A 144 -9.51 -8.15 3.35
N LEU A 145 -8.30 -8.01 3.88
CA LEU A 145 -7.30 -7.03 3.44
C LEU A 145 -6.41 -7.57 2.33
N ALA A 146 -6.33 -8.88 2.18
CA ALA A 146 -5.57 -9.55 1.13
C ALA A 146 -6.35 -10.75 0.61
N THR A 147 -6.02 -11.21 -0.59
CA THR A 147 -6.59 -12.41 -1.20
C THR A 147 -5.62 -13.58 -1.21
#